data_366df5ca0bbfd4933391bd99f71f8d69
#
_entry.id   366df5ca0bbfd4933391bd99f71f8d69
#
_cell.length_a   1.000
_cell.length_b   1.000
_cell.length_c   1.000
_cell.angle_alpha   90.00
_cell.angle_beta   90.00
_cell.angle_gamma   90.00
#
_symmetry.space_group_name_H-M   'P 1'
#
loop_
_entity.id
_entity.type
_entity.pdbx_description
1 polymer ?
#
loop_
_entity_poly.entity_id
_entity_poly.type
_entity_poly.pdbx_seq_one_letter_code
_entity_poly.pdbx_strand_id
1 'polypeptide(L)'
;MSSKNLAGYLLAISPIVMIVMFAAVFPAVLGTGEEGLKGEALAKASIEAGMEHVHLTYVVATIGGLAMMGMFLGYTLWARLLQGDDKKGNALVVVASIAMPVAAAGMMMSMDFNFAAARAWIKGDEVNALTIQAVAEYAGNNFIWTFIFLSVGFTGLASALQTTDKISKTVGYILAIISVIMLITVSYTHLTLPTSDLV
;
A
#
# COMPACT_ATOMS: atom_id res chain seq x y z
N MET A 1 23.04 -4.46 -14.21
CA MET A 1 21.83 -3.65 -14.48
C MET A 1 21.96 -2.33 -13.76
N SER A 2 21.69 -1.18 -14.41
CA SER A 2 21.76 0.12 -13.74
C SER A 2 20.56 0.33 -12.81
N SER A 3 20.72 1.17 -11.76
CA SER A 3 19.62 1.53 -10.84
C SER A 3 18.42 2.14 -11.58
N LYS A 4 18.67 2.88 -12.67
CA LYS A 4 17.62 3.44 -13.53
C LYS A 4 16.78 2.35 -14.20
N ASN A 5 17.43 1.34 -14.78
CA ASN A 5 16.73 0.24 -15.43
C ASN A 5 15.97 -0.61 -14.41
N LEU A 6 16.57 -0.86 -13.23
CA LEU A 6 15.91 -1.56 -12.14
C LEU A 6 14.64 -0.83 -11.68
N ALA A 7 14.72 0.47 -11.42
CA ALA A 7 13.55 1.28 -11.07
C ALA A 7 12.46 1.21 -12.14
N GLY A 8 12.84 1.34 -13.42
CA GLY A 8 11.90 1.25 -14.55
C GLY A 8 11.19 -0.10 -14.61
N TYR A 9 11.90 -1.22 -14.49
CA TYR A 9 11.30 -2.56 -14.50
C TYR A 9 10.37 -2.77 -13.29
N LEU A 10 10.81 -2.37 -12.10
CA LEU A 10 9.99 -2.52 -10.90
C LEU A 10 8.70 -1.69 -11.00
N LEU A 11 8.77 -0.46 -11.50
CA LEU A 11 7.60 0.41 -11.66
C LEU A 11 6.68 -0.01 -12.81
N ALA A 12 7.18 -0.76 -13.80
CA ALA A 12 6.35 -1.27 -14.89
C ALA A 12 5.70 -2.62 -14.54
N ILE A 13 6.46 -3.56 -13.99
CA ILE A 13 6.01 -4.94 -13.78
C ILE A 13 5.23 -5.09 -12.47
N SER A 14 5.74 -4.51 -11.38
CA SER A 14 5.15 -4.72 -10.06
C SER A 14 3.70 -4.27 -9.94
N PRO A 15 3.28 -3.10 -10.45
CA PRO A 15 1.87 -2.70 -10.41
C PRO A 15 0.96 -3.65 -11.20
N ILE A 16 1.43 -4.18 -12.34
CA ILE A 16 0.65 -5.14 -13.14
C ILE A 16 0.43 -6.43 -12.35
N VAL A 17 1.51 -6.99 -11.79
CA VAL A 17 1.42 -8.20 -10.95
C VAL A 17 0.52 -7.94 -9.75
N MET A 18 0.66 -6.80 -9.07
CA MET A 18 -0.17 -6.43 -7.93
C MET A 18 -1.65 -6.35 -8.30
N ILE A 19 -1.99 -5.68 -9.41
CA ILE A 19 -3.39 -5.60 -9.88
C ILE A 19 -3.93 -6.99 -10.20
N VAL A 20 -3.19 -7.82 -10.93
CA VAL A 20 -3.63 -9.19 -11.24
C VAL A 20 -3.85 -10.00 -9.95
N MET A 21 -2.93 -9.93 -9.00
CA MET A 21 -3.04 -10.68 -7.76
C MET A 21 -4.21 -10.20 -6.89
N PHE A 22 -4.35 -8.90 -6.66
CA PHE A 22 -5.37 -8.37 -5.74
C PHE A 22 -6.73 -8.11 -6.37
N ALA A 23 -6.81 -7.79 -7.67
CA ALA A 23 -8.09 -7.52 -8.32
C ALA A 23 -8.71 -8.72 -9.04
N ALA A 24 -7.92 -9.75 -9.37
CA ALA A 24 -8.41 -10.94 -10.05
C ALA A 24 -8.23 -12.23 -9.23
N VAL A 25 -6.98 -12.52 -8.82
CA VAL A 25 -6.66 -13.81 -8.19
C VAL A 25 -7.20 -13.87 -6.75
N PHE A 26 -6.98 -12.81 -5.97
CA PHE A 26 -7.40 -12.76 -4.56
C PHE A 26 -8.94 -12.89 -4.41
N PRO A 27 -9.78 -12.13 -5.14
CA PRO A 27 -11.23 -12.33 -5.11
C PRO A 27 -11.69 -13.70 -5.63
N ALA A 28 -10.98 -14.27 -6.61
CA ALA A 28 -11.31 -15.61 -7.14
C ALA A 28 -11.00 -16.72 -6.13
N VAL A 29 -10.05 -16.50 -5.22
CA VAL A 29 -9.62 -17.47 -4.20
C VAL A 29 -10.43 -17.34 -2.92
N LEU A 30 -10.64 -16.09 -2.45
CA LEU A 30 -11.30 -15.79 -1.19
C LEU A 30 -12.80 -15.48 -1.34
N GLY A 31 -13.28 -15.38 -2.58
CA GLY A 31 -14.61 -14.84 -2.86
C GLY A 31 -14.63 -13.31 -2.75
N THR A 32 -15.65 -12.70 -3.29
CA THR A 32 -16.01 -11.31 -3.00
C THR A 32 -16.74 -11.33 -1.67
N GLY A 33 -16.14 -10.75 -0.63
CA GLY A 33 -16.75 -10.72 0.70
C GLY A 33 -18.21 -10.24 0.65
N GLU A 34 -19.04 -10.66 1.59
CA GLU A 34 -20.44 -10.24 1.70
C GLU A 34 -20.50 -8.71 1.83
N GLU A 35 -21.18 -8.07 0.87
CA GLU A 35 -21.38 -6.62 0.89
C GLU A 35 -22.15 -6.20 2.14
N GLY A 36 -21.66 -5.18 2.84
CA GLY A 36 -22.35 -4.55 3.98
C GLY A 36 -21.90 -5.02 5.37
N LEU A 37 -21.00 -6.00 5.48
CA LEU A 37 -20.41 -6.38 6.76
C LEU A 37 -19.49 -5.26 7.29
N LYS A 38 -19.52 -5.05 8.61
CA LYS A 38 -18.67 -4.06 9.32
C LYS A 38 -18.15 -4.62 10.63
N GLY A 39 -17.08 -4.03 11.14
CA GLY A 39 -16.53 -4.36 12.45
C GLY A 39 -16.19 -5.83 12.60
N GLU A 40 -16.62 -6.46 13.69
CA GLU A 40 -16.32 -7.85 14.03
C GLU A 40 -16.81 -8.86 12.99
N ALA A 41 -18.02 -8.63 12.41
CA ALA A 41 -18.55 -9.51 11.37
C ALA A 41 -17.69 -9.53 10.10
N LEU A 42 -17.16 -8.37 9.69
CA LEU A 42 -16.22 -8.26 8.57
C LEU A 42 -14.90 -8.96 8.90
N ALA A 43 -14.36 -8.73 10.10
CA ALA A 43 -13.11 -9.36 10.54
C ALA A 43 -13.23 -10.89 10.56
N LYS A 44 -14.33 -11.42 11.10
CA LYS A 44 -14.62 -12.86 11.11
C LYS A 44 -14.72 -13.43 9.71
N ALA A 45 -15.51 -12.83 8.84
CA ALA A 45 -15.69 -13.28 7.45
C ALA A 45 -14.36 -13.26 6.68
N SER A 46 -13.51 -12.23 6.91
CA SER A 46 -12.19 -12.14 6.28
C SER A 46 -11.25 -13.26 6.73
N ILE A 47 -11.25 -13.62 8.02
CA ILE A 47 -10.44 -14.72 8.54
C ILE A 47 -10.95 -16.05 7.98
N GLU A 48 -12.25 -16.31 8.04
CA GLU A 48 -12.88 -17.55 7.56
C GLU A 48 -12.61 -17.76 6.07
N ALA A 49 -12.81 -16.75 5.24
CA ALA A 49 -12.52 -16.81 3.81
C ALA A 49 -11.03 -17.12 3.55
N GLY A 50 -10.11 -16.49 4.28
CA GLY A 50 -8.68 -16.77 4.19
C GLY A 50 -8.32 -18.19 4.61
N MET A 51 -9.09 -18.81 5.50
CA MET A 51 -8.83 -20.14 6.04
C MET A 51 -9.38 -21.27 5.16
N GLU A 52 -10.43 -21.01 4.37
CA GLU A 52 -11.00 -22.02 3.45
C GLU A 52 -9.96 -22.56 2.46
N HIS A 53 -9.05 -21.69 2.00
CA HIS A 53 -7.97 -22.03 1.07
C HIS A 53 -6.61 -21.55 1.57
N VAL A 54 -6.26 -21.85 2.82
CA VAL A 54 -5.10 -21.28 3.55
C VAL A 54 -3.80 -21.30 2.75
N HIS A 55 -3.43 -22.40 2.13
CA HIS A 55 -2.18 -22.51 1.37
C HIS A 55 -2.17 -21.60 0.14
N LEU A 56 -3.30 -21.54 -0.57
CA LEU A 56 -3.43 -20.70 -1.75
C LEU A 56 -3.44 -19.21 -1.36
N THR A 57 -4.13 -18.86 -0.28
CA THR A 57 -4.12 -17.53 0.31
C THR A 57 -2.70 -17.07 0.66
N TYR A 58 -1.89 -17.92 1.29
CA TYR A 58 -0.48 -17.61 1.58
C TYR A 58 0.34 -17.38 0.31
N VAL A 59 0.18 -18.21 -0.72
CA VAL A 59 0.90 -18.06 -1.99
C VAL A 59 0.52 -16.76 -2.67
N VAL A 60 -0.79 -16.47 -2.77
CA VAL A 60 -1.31 -15.24 -3.39
C VAL A 60 -0.84 -14.00 -2.64
N ALA A 61 -0.95 -13.99 -1.31
CA ALA A 61 -0.50 -12.89 -0.48
C ALA A 61 1.01 -12.68 -0.57
N THR A 62 1.81 -13.75 -0.64
CA THR A 62 3.26 -13.67 -0.79
C THR A 62 3.64 -13.06 -2.15
N ILE A 63 3.07 -13.53 -3.25
CA ILE A 63 3.35 -12.99 -4.60
C ILE A 63 2.90 -11.54 -4.69
N GLY A 64 1.68 -11.22 -4.22
CA GLY A 64 1.15 -9.86 -4.19
C GLY A 64 2.00 -8.93 -3.31
N GLY A 65 2.42 -9.41 -2.14
CA GLY A 65 3.30 -8.69 -1.22
C GLY A 65 4.68 -8.40 -1.83
N LEU A 66 5.31 -9.39 -2.49
CA LEU A 66 6.57 -9.19 -3.21
C LEU A 66 6.44 -8.19 -4.36
N ALA A 67 5.33 -8.23 -5.10
CA ALA A 67 5.05 -7.26 -6.15
C ALA A 67 4.90 -5.84 -5.56
N MET A 68 4.17 -5.70 -4.46
CA MET A 68 4.01 -4.42 -3.75
C MET A 68 5.36 -3.89 -3.26
N MET A 69 6.19 -4.72 -2.64
CA MET A 69 7.55 -4.35 -2.24
C MET A 69 8.42 -3.95 -3.44
N GLY A 70 8.29 -4.63 -4.58
CA GLY A 70 8.92 -4.24 -5.83
C GLY A 70 8.52 -2.84 -6.27
N MET A 71 7.25 -2.49 -6.20
CA MET A 71 6.74 -1.15 -6.50
C MET A 71 7.32 -0.09 -5.56
N PHE A 72 7.32 -0.34 -4.25
CA PHE A 72 7.90 0.59 -3.25
C PHE A 72 9.38 0.80 -3.47
N LEU A 73 10.12 -0.28 -3.75
CA LEU A 73 11.54 -0.19 -4.10
C LEU A 73 11.75 0.61 -5.39
N GLY A 74 10.91 0.40 -6.40
CA GLY A 74 10.94 1.16 -7.65
C GLY A 74 10.77 2.66 -7.44
N TYR A 75 9.78 3.08 -6.65
CA TYR A 75 9.58 4.49 -6.28
C TYR A 75 10.74 5.05 -5.46
N THR A 76 11.25 4.30 -4.49
CA THR A 76 12.42 4.71 -3.69
C THR A 76 13.64 4.95 -4.56
N LEU A 77 13.91 4.03 -5.51
CA LEU A 77 15.02 4.17 -6.45
C LEU A 77 14.81 5.37 -7.39
N TRP A 78 13.58 5.57 -7.87
CA TRP A 78 13.26 6.72 -8.72
C TRP A 78 13.47 8.03 -7.95
N ALA A 79 12.96 8.15 -6.73
CA ALA A 79 13.20 9.33 -5.89
C ALA A 79 14.70 9.60 -5.70
N ARG A 80 15.51 8.55 -5.41
CA ARG A 80 16.96 8.68 -5.26
C ARG A 80 17.67 9.11 -6.55
N LEU A 81 17.22 8.66 -7.71
CA LEU A 81 17.79 9.07 -9.00
C LEU A 81 17.53 10.56 -9.31
N LEU A 82 16.50 11.14 -8.72
CA LEU A 82 16.17 12.56 -8.85
C LEU A 82 16.91 13.45 -7.83
N GLN A 83 17.63 12.89 -6.85
CA GLN A 83 18.38 13.66 -5.85
C GLN A 83 19.62 14.32 -6.47
N GLY A 84 20.00 15.47 -5.90
CA GLY A 84 21.20 16.24 -6.24
C GLY A 84 21.04 17.67 -5.75
N ASP A 85 22.09 18.23 -5.16
CA ASP A 85 22.04 19.54 -4.46
C ASP A 85 21.58 20.68 -5.38
N ASP A 86 21.96 20.63 -6.67
CA ASP A 86 21.58 21.64 -7.66
C ASP A 86 20.25 21.35 -8.36
N LYS A 87 19.58 20.23 -8.03
CA LYS A 87 18.35 19.82 -8.71
C LYS A 87 17.13 20.46 -8.08
N LYS A 88 16.22 20.94 -8.93
CA LYS A 88 14.93 21.48 -8.50
C LYS A 88 14.11 20.39 -7.79
N GLY A 89 13.56 20.70 -6.63
CA GLY A 89 12.77 19.74 -5.86
C GLY A 89 13.59 18.71 -5.11
N ASN A 90 14.90 18.87 -4.92
CA ASN A 90 15.75 17.94 -4.19
C ASN A 90 15.19 17.60 -2.80
N ALA A 91 14.75 18.59 -2.02
CA ALA A 91 14.17 18.35 -0.69
C ALA A 91 12.94 17.44 -0.75
N LEU A 92 12.11 17.55 -1.78
CA LEU A 92 10.92 16.72 -1.97
C LEU A 92 11.31 15.24 -2.14
N VAL A 93 12.30 14.97 -3.01
CA VAL A 93 12.72 13.58 -3.27
C VAL A 93 13.55 12.98 -2.14
N VAL A 94 14.21 13.78 -1.33
CA VAL A 94 14.84 13.31 -0.09
C VAL A 94 13.75 12.80 0.86
N VAL A 95 12.70 13.58 1.10
CA VAL A 95 11.55 13.16 1.92
C VAL A 95 10.87 11.92 1.31
N ALA A 96 10.61 11.92 0.01
CA ALA A 96 9.98 10.81 -0.69
C ALA A 96 10.79 9.51 -0.57
N SER A 97 12.12 9.58 -0.65
CA SER A 97 13.00 8.42 -0.55
C SER A 97 13.06 7.80 0.87
N ILE A 98 12.58 8.52 1.88
CA ILE A 98 12.42 8.04 3.26
C ILE A 98 10.98 7.57 3.48
N ALA A 99 10.00 8.33 3.01
CA ALA A 99 8.58 8.06 3.22
C ALA A 99 8.14 6.72 2.62
N MET A 100 8.61 6.37 1.42
CA MET A 100 8.23 5.13 0.77
C MET A 100 8.73 3.86 1.51
N PRO A 101 9.99 3.76 1.97
CA PRO A 101 10.42 2.65 2.83
C PRO A 101 9.65 2.55 4.14
N VAL A 102 9.25 3.68 4.75
CA VAL A 102 8.42 3.68 5.96
C VAL A 102 7.03 3.10 5.66
N ALA A 103 6.42 3.50 4.55
CA ALA A 103 5.15 2.92 4.08
C ALA A 103 5.29 1.41 3.82
N ALA A 104 6.38 0.99 3.18
CA ALA A 104 6.65 -0.42 2.92
C ALA A 104 6.75 -1.23 4.21
N ALA A 105 7.47 -0.74 5.22
CA ALA A 105 7.58 -1.39 6.52
C ALA A 105 6.21 -1.51 7.21
N GLY A 106 5.41 -0.44 7.21
CA GLY A 106 4.06 -0.47 7.77
C GLY A 106 3.15 -1.48 7.07
N MET A 107 3.21 -1.57 5.73
CA MET A 107 2.43 -2.53 4.97
C MET A 107 2.84 -3.99 5.27
N MET A 108 4.13 -4.26 5.42
CA MET A 108 4.61 -5.59 5.81
C MET A 108 4.13 -5.98 7.21
N MET A 109 4.16 -5.03 8.17
CA MET A 109 3.61 -5.28 9.50
C MET A 109 2.11 -5.58 9.47
N SER A 110 1.33 -4.85 8.66
CA SER A 110 -0.11 -5.13 8.51
C SER A 110 -0.36 -6.53 7.94
N MET A 111 0.44 -6.98 6.97
CA MET A 111 0.34 -8.36 6.45
C MET A 111 0.69 -9.40 7.52
N ASP A 112 1.71 -9.16 8.34
CA ASP A 112 2.09 -10.09 9.43
C ASP A 112 0.98 -10.18 10.48
N PHE A 113 0.28 -9.10 10.79
CA PHE A 113 -0.90 -9.14 11.68
C PHE A 113 -2.03 -9.99 11.09
N ASN A 114 -2.33 -9.89 9.81
CA ASN A 114 -3.34 -10.74 9.18
C ASN A 114 -2.95 -12.24 9.30
N PHE A 115 -1.69 -12.59 9.10
CA PHE A 115 -1.21 -13.96 9.31
C PHE A 115 -1.25 -14.38 10.78
N ALA A 116 -0.97 -13.48 11.71
CA ALA A 116 -1.06 -13.76 13.14
C ALA A 116 -2.52 -14.00 13.58
N ALA A 117 -3.47 -13.21 13.07
CA ALA A 117 -4.90 -13.40 13.29
C ALA A 117 -5.37 -14.78 12.80
N ALA A 118 -5.00 -15.17 11.57
CA ALA A 118 -5.32 -16.48 11.02
C ALA A 118 -4.74 -17.63 11.87
N ARG A 119 -3.51 -17.50 12.38
CA ARG A 119 -2.91 -18.51 13.27
C ARG A 119 -3.62 -18.62 14.63
N ALA A 120 -4.07 -17.50 15.20
CA ALA A 120 -4.85 -17.50 16.44
C ALA A 120 -6.20 -18.20 16.22
N TRP A 121 -6.86 -17.91 15.10
CA TRP A 121 -8.11 -18.57 14.70
C TRP A 121 -7.99 -20.09 14.60
N ILE A 122 -6.96 -20.59 13.92
CA ILE A 122 -6.68 -22.04 13.81
C ILE A 122 -6.52 -22.70 15.18
N LYS A 123 -5.98 -21.97 16.15
CA LYS A 123 -5.78 -22.48 17.52
C LYS A 123 -7.04 -22.41 18.39
N GLY A 124 -8.15 -21.93 17.84
CA GLY A 124 -9.41 -21.73 18.58
C GLY A 124 -9.41 -20.51 19.50
N ASP A 125 -8.45 -19.60 19.36
CA ASP A 125 -8.35 -18.35 20.13
C ASP A 125 -9.04 -17.21 19.37
N GLU A 126 -10.35 -17.29 19.30
CA GLU A 126 -11.21 -16.39 18.51
C GLU A 126 -11.07 -14.92 18.95
N VAL A 127 -11.03 -14.67 20.25
CA VAL A 127 -10.91 -13.30 20.80
C VAL A 127 -9.62 -12.63 20.37
N ASN A 128 -8.49 -13.33 20.49
CA ASN A 128 -7.21 -12.79 20.04
C ASN A 128 -7.15 -12.65 18.52
N ALA A 129 -7.73 -13.60 17.76
CA ALA A 129 -7.79 -13.53 16.31
C ALA A 129 -8.51 -12.26 15.84
N LEU A 130 -9.70 -11.99 16.36
CA LEU A 130 -10.50 -10.81 16.03
C LEU A 130 -9.80 -9.51 16.47
N THR A 131 -9.19 -9.51 17.66
CA THR A 131 -8.43 -8.36 18.15
C THR A 131 -7.25 -8.03 17.24
N ILE A 132 -6.46 -9.04 16.84
CA ILE A 132 -5.30 -8.87 15.95
C ILE A 132 -5.77 -8.41 14.56
N GLN A 133 -6.87 -8.97 14.04
CA GLN A 133 -7.44 -8.57 12.76
C GLN A 133 -7.89 -7.11 12.78
N ALA A 134 -8.57 -6.67 13.84
CA ALA A 134 -8.95 -5.28 14.01
C ALA A 134 -7.72 -4.35 14.05
N VAL A 135 -6.64 -4.75 14.73
CA VAL A 135 -5.38 -4.00 14.71
C VAL A 135 -4.80 -3.93 13.28
N ALA A 136 -4.81 -5.03 12.53
CA ALA A 136 -4.34 -5.05 11.15
C ALA A 136 -5.11 -4.09 10.24
N GLU A 137 -6.42 -3.97 10.42
CA GLU A 137 -7.30 -3.13 9.62
C GLU A 137 -7.22 -1.64 10.00
N TYR A 138 -7.14 -1.34 11.30
CA TYR A 138 -7.23 0.03 11.80
C TYR A 138 -5.87 0.67 12.14
N ALA A 139 -4.92 -0.11 12.65
CA ALA A 139 -3.63 0.42 13.09
C ALA A 139 -2.69 0.65 11.91
N GLY A 140 -2.46 1.88 11.59
CA GLY A 140 -1.42 2.29 10.65
C GLY A 140 -1.90 2.50 9.21
N ASN A 141 -3.10 2.09 8.85
CA ASN A 141 -3.60 2.22 7.48
C ASN A 141 -3.52 3.68 6.99
N ASN A 142 -3.86 4.64 7.85
CA ASN A 142 -3.79 6.07 7.53
C ASN A 142 -2.36 6.55 7.30
N PHE A 143 -1.43 6.16 8.17
CA PHE A 143 -0.02 6.53 8.04
C PHE A 143 0.59 5.93 6.79
N ILE A 144 0.31 4.66 6.49
CA ILE A 144 0.82 3.97 5.32
C ILE A 144 0.40 4.70 4.04
N TRP A 145 -0.89 4.98 3.86
CA TRP A 145 -1.40 5.67 2.69
C TRP A 145 -0.89 7.11 2.60
N THR A 146 -0.79 7.82 3.73
CA THR A 146 -0.21 9.16 3.78
C THR A 146 1.23 9.15 3.25
N PHE A 147 2.08 8.23 3.71
CA PHE A 147 3.46 8.14 3.25
C PHE A 147 3.58 7.70 1.78
N ILE A 148 2.69 6.82 1.30
CA ILE A 148 2.64 6.44 -0.12
C ILE A 148 2.31 7.65 -0.98
N PHE A 149 1.21 8.35 -0.73
CA PHE A 149 0.79 9.49 -1.54
C PHE A 149 1.78 10.65 -1.45
N LEU A 150 2.32 10.94 -0.27
CA LEU A 150 3.35 11.95 -0.10
C LEU A 150 4.59 11.61 -0.94
N SER A 151 5.04 10.36 -0.92
CA SER A 151 6.20 9.92 -1.68
C SER A 151 5.95 9.96 -3.20
N VAL A 152 4.81 9.47 -3.67
CA VAL A 152 4.43 9.49 -5.08
C VAL A 152 4.28 10.93 -5.58
N GLY A 153 3.59 11.77 -4.82
CA GLY A 153 3.37 13.18 -5.17
C GLY A 153 4.66 13.99 -5.24
N PHE A 154 5.52 13.85 -4.24
CA PHE A 154 6.81 14.56 -4.20
C PHE A 154 7.76 14.08 -5.30
N THR A 155 7.83 12.78 -5.56
CA THR A 155 8.63 12.24 -6.65
C THR A 155 8.11 12.70 -8.00
N GLY A 156 6.79 12.69 -8.21
CA GLY A 156 6.14 13.18 -9.42
C GLY A 156 6.42 14.67 -9.66
N LEU A 157 6.23 15.50 -8.63
CA LEU A 157 6.47 16.94 -8.72
C LEU A 157 7.94 17.25 -9.02
N ALA A 158 8.87 16.63 -8.32
CA ALA A 158 10.30 16.83 -8.56
C ALA A 158 10.70 16.37 -9.99
N SER A 159 10.16 15.24 -10.46
CA SER A 159 10.36 14.78 -11.83
C SER A 159 9.87 15.81 -12.84
N ALA A 160 8.68 16.39 -12.64
CA ALA A 160 8.13 17.44 -13.50
C ALA A 160 8.99 18.72 -13.51
N LEU A 161 9.59 19.06 -12.37
CA LEU A 161 10.46 20.25 -12.24
C LEU A 161 11.83 20.06 -12.90
N GLN A 162 12.32 18.81 -13.01
CA GLN A 162 13.64 18.47 -13.54
C GLN A 162 13.64 18.12 -15.01
N THR A 163 12.50 17.72 -15.59
CA THR A 163 12.43 17.32 -16.99
C THR A 163 12.03 18.45 -17.92
N THR A 164 12.58 18.44 -19.14
CA THR A 164 12.15 19.31 -20.26
C THR A 164 11.16 18.60 -21.18
N ASP A 165 11.04 17.28 -21.09
CA ASP A 165 10.10 16.51 -21.90
C ASP A 165 8.67 16.76 -21.45
N LYS A 166 7.81 17.18 -22.42
CA LYS A 166 6.41 17.57 -22.13
C LYS A 166 5.56 16.44 -21.54
N ILE A 167 5.73 15.22 -22.04
CA ILE A 167 4.96 14.05 -21.59
C ILE A 167 5.34 13.72 -20.16
N SER A 168 6.61 13.55 -19.88
CA SER A 168 7.14 13.26 -18.54
C SER A 168 6.76 14.35 -17.53
N LYS A 169 6.80 15.61 -17.94
CA LYS A 169 6.39 16.76 -17.13
C LYS A 169 4.90 16.70 -16.78
N THR A 170 4.06 16.42 -17.77
CA THR A 170 2.61 16.28 -17.56
C THR A 170 2.29 15.14 -16.62
N VAL A 171 2.90 13.96 -16.83
CA VAL A 171 2.72 12.80 -15.95
C VAL A 171 3.16 13.12 -14.52
N GLY A 172 4.28 13.82 -14.33
CA GLY A 172 4.75 14.21 -13.01
C GLY A 172 3.77 15.13 -12.27
N TYR A 173 3.18 16.11 -12.96
CA TYR A 173 2.14 16.96 -12.37
C TYR A 173 0.85 16.20 -12.07
N ILE A 174 0.42 15.30 -12.96
CA ILE A 174 -0.75 14.45 -12.71
C ILE A 174 -0.55 13.62 -11.44
N LEU A 175 0.61 12.98 -11.28
CA LEU A 175 0.93 12.21 -10.07
C LEU A 175 0.88 13.09 -8.81
N ALA A 176 1.44 14.31 -8.87
CA ALA A 176 1.41 15.24 -7.76
C ALA A 176 -0.04 15.64 -7.39
N ILE A 177 -0.86 15.98 -8.38
CA ILE A 177 -2.27 16.40 -8.16
C ILE A 177 -3.09 15.24 -7.61
N ILE A 178 -3.02 14.05 -8.20
CA ILE A 178 -3.74 12.87 -7.72
C ILE A 178 -3.33 12.56 -6.28
N SER A 179 -2.03 12.63 -5.97
CA SER A 179 -1.54 12.38 -4.62
C SER A 179 -2.11 13.36 -3.59
N VAL A 180 -2.23 14.65 -3.93
CA VAL A 180 -2.86 15.64 -3.04
C VAL A 180 -4.34 15.35 -2.84
N ILE A 181 -5.06 15.02 -3.91
CA ILE A 181 -6.48 14.65 -3.82
C ILE A 181 -6.65 13.43 -2.91
N MET A 182 -5.84 12.40 -3.10
CA MET A 182 -5.89 11.18 -2.30
C MET A 182 -5.53 11.42 -0.83
N LEU A 183 -4.54 12.28 -0.54
CA LEU A 183 -4.22 12.70 0.83
C LEU A 183 -5.40 13.38 1.52
N ILE A 184 -6.09 14.28 0.83
CA ILE A 184 -7.28 14.95 1.35
C ILE A 184 -8.40 13.92 1.59
N THR A 185 -8.64 13.03 0.63
CA THR A 185 -9.68 12.00 0.75
C THR A 185 -9.42 11.07 1.92
N VAL A 186 -8.19 10.55 2.06
CA VAL A 186 -7.80 9.69 3.18
C VAL A 186 -7.97 10.42 4.52
N SER A 187 -7.52 11.67 4.62
CA SER A 187 -7.68 12.46 5.85
C SER A 187 -9.15 12.69 6.20
N TYR A 188 -10.00 12.97 5.20
CA TYR A 188 -11.42 13.23 5.42
C TYR A 188 -12.18 11.99 5.86
N THR A 189 -11.96 10.84 5.23
CA THR A 189 -12.65 9.58 5.57
C THR A 189 -12.36 9.13 6.99
N HIS A 190 -11.19 9.47 7.53
CA HIS A 190 -10.81 9.08 8.90
C HIS A 190 -11.24 10.08 9.98
N LEU A 191 -11.46 11.34 9.62
CA LEU A 191 -12.04 12.35 10.53
C LEU A 191 -13.55 12.18 10.70
N THR A 192 -14.21 11.53 9.74
CA THR A 192 -15.69 11.36 9.73
C THR A 192 -16.17 9.99 10.19
N LEU A 193 -15.28 9.09 10.60
CA LEU A 193 -15.71 7.84 11.25
C LEU A 193 -16.40 8.20 12.58
N PRO A 194 -17.69 7.85 12.74
CA PRO A 194 -18.40 8.17 13.97
C PRO A 194 -17.76 7.42 15.13
N THR A 195 -17.42 8.16 16.17
CA THR A 195 -17.02 7.62 17.48
C THR A 195 -18.14 6.81 18.16
N SER A 196 -19.31 6.68 17.51
CA SER A 196 -20.48 5.95 17.98
C SER A 196 -20.32 4.42 17.93
N ASP A 197 -19.32 3.89 17.22
CA ASP A 197 -19.12 2.43 17.10
C ASP A 197 -18.11 1.88 18.13
N LEU A 198 -17.69 2.71 19.10
CA LEU A 198 -16.76 2.33 20.19
C LEU A 198 -17.44 2.20 21.56
N VAL A 199 -18.79 2.07 21.58
CA VAL A 199 -19.56 1.86 22.84
C VAL A 199 -20.28 0.54 22.79
#